data_d5a5086243a9833db9f416079aadc7c0
#
_entry.id   d5a5086243a9833db9f416079aadc7c0
#
_cell.length_a   1.000
_cell.length_b   1.000
_cell.length_c   1.000
_cell.angle_alpha   90.00
_cell.angle_beta   90.00
_cell.angle_gamma   90.00
#
_symmetry.space_group_name_H-M   'P 1'
#
loop_
_entity.id
_entity.type
_entity.pdbx_description
1 polymer ?
#
loop_
_entity_poly.entity_id
_entity_poly.type
_entity_poly.pdbx_seq_one_letter_code
_entity_poly.pdbx_strand_id
1 'polypeptide(L)'
;MNEMFKKVTESSLTVDTRFAGTRLNSDINGKISEITAENFTPSALIYSVLCGMADELLDMYNQMGIRKSGVVGSGNGIRKNKALVKIFEKKLGAKMKIPRHVEEAAVGAAMFGMVACGKFKNVEDAQRIISYEQTDLYVKCKY
;
A
#
# COMPACT_ATOMS: atom_id res chain seq x y z
N MET A 1 -18.69 5.47 -2.52
CA MET A 1 -17.42 5.59 -1.76
C MET A 1 -16.37 6.50 -2.42
N ASN A 2 -16.32 6.61 -3.76
CA ASN A 2 -15.28 7.43 -4.45
C ASN A 2 -15.45 8.96 -4.40
N GLU A 3 -16.66 9.50 -4.16
CA GLU A 3 -16.87 10.96 -4.16
C GLU A 3 -16.47 11.64 -2.85
N MET A 4 -16.59 10.93 -1.73
CA MET A 4 -16.17 11.45 -0.42
C MET A 4 -14.65 11.65 -0.34
N PHE A 5 -13.86 10.86 -1.08
CA PHE A 5 -12.40 10.96 -1.08
C PHE A 5 -11.83 12.10 -1.94
N LYS A 6 -12.63 12.67 -2.84
CA LYS A 6 -12.16 13.77 -3.70
C LYS A 6 -11.95 15.09 -2.96
N LYS A 7 -12.51 15.23 -1.75
CA LYS A 7 -12.52 16.51 -1.00
C LYS A 7 -11.51 16.59 0.14
N VAL A 8 -10.97 15.46 0.62
CA VAL A 8 -10.03 15.47 1.76
C VAL A 8 -8.68 14.95 1.30
N THR A 9 -7.73 15.85 1.16
CA THR A 9 -6.32 15.56 0.82
C THR A 9 -5.40 15.67 2.03
N GLU A 10 -5.88 16.29 3.11
CA GLU A 10 -5.16 16.49 4.37
C GLU A 10 -6.16 16.51 5.52
N SER A 11 -5.74 15.95 6.66
CA SER A 11 -6.51 15.97 7.90
C SER A 11 -5.52 16.08 9.06
N SER A 12 -5.87 16.89 10.06
CA SER A 12 -5.16 16.94 11.35
C SER A 12 -5.58 15.81 12.29
N LEU A 13 -6.67 15.08 11.98
CA LEU A 13 -7.11 13.93 12.73
C LEU A 13 -6.10 12.78 12.60
N THR A 14 -5.67 12.21 13.71
CA THR A 14 -4.71 11.09 13.73
C THR A 14 -5.40 9.81 14.16
N VAL A 15 -5.16 8.71 13.45
CA VAL A 15 -5.70 7.39 13.78
C VAL A 15 -4.57 6.37 13.86
N ASP A 16 -4.40 5.79 15.03
CA ASP A 16 -3.62 4.59 15.25
C ASP A 16 -4.51 3.37 14.97
N THR A 17 -4.20 2.62 13.93
CA THR A 17 -5.04 1.52 13.45
C THR A 17 -4.83 0.19 14.17
N ARG A 18 -3.95 0.13 15.17
CA ARG A 18 -3.63 -1.10 15.92
C ARG A 18 -4.72 -1.48 16.94
N PHE A 19 -5.98 -1.48 16.52
CA PHE A 19 -7.13 -1.74 17.39
C PHE A 19 -7.17 -3.14 17.99
N ALA A 20 -6.47 -4.10 17.39
CA ALA A 20 -6.35 -5.47 17.86
C ALA A 20 -4.93 -5.78 18.39
N GLY A 21 -4.16 -4.75 18.74
CA GLY A 21 -2.75 -4.90 19.10
C GLY A 21 -1.86 -5.21 17.89
N THR A 22 -0.66 -5.68 18.19
CA THR A 22 0.29 -6.18 17.19
C THR A 22 0.70 -7.61 17.51
N ARG A 23 1.34 -8.30 16.56
CA ARG A 23 1.89 -9.65 16.81
C ARG A 23 2.91 -9.68 17.96
N LEU A 24 3.63 -8.58 18.19
CA LEU A 24 4.66 -8.47 19.22
C LEU A 24 4.12 -7.94 20.56
N ASN A 25 3.01 -7.21 20.52
CA ASN A 25 2.38 -6.65 21.72
C ASN A 25 0.86 -6.56 21.53
N SER A 26 0.14 -7.44 22.22
CA SER A 26 -1.34 -7.49 22.21
C SER A 26 -2.00 -6.36 23.01
N ASP A 27 -1.24 -5.69 23.89
CA ASP A 27 -1.79 -4.70 24.81
C ASP A 27 -1.87 -3.30 24.20
N ILE A 28 -1.34 -3.12 22.98
CA ILE A 28 -1.48 -1.89 22.24
C ILE A 28 -2.94 -1.74 21.79
N ASN A 29 -3.50 -0.57 22.06
CA ASN A 29 -4.84 -0.21 21.60
C ASN A 29 -4.75 0.90 20.56
N GLY A 30 -5.48 0.74 19.47
CA GLY A 30 -5.68 1.81 18.49
C GLY A 30 -6.39 3.00 19.13
N LYS A 31 -6.16 4.20 18.60
CA LYS A 31 -6.76 5.43 19.11
C LYS A 31 -7.03 6.43 18.00
N ILE A 32 -7.98 7.31 18.25
CA ILE A 32 -8.24 8.49 17.44
C ILE A 32 -7.88 9.70 18.29
N SER A 33 -7.04 10.58 17.79
CA SER A 33 -6.54 11.78 18.51
C SER A 33 -6.57 13.01 17.62
N GLU A 34 -6.26 14.17 18.22
CA GLU A 34 -6.29 15.48 17.56
C GLU A 34 -7.71 15.84 17.03
N ILE A 35 -8.76 15.42 17.76
CA ILE A 35 -10.15 15.65 17.38
C ILE A 35 -10.53 17.10 17.69
N THR A 36 -11.11 17.79 16.71
CA THR A 36 -11.77 19.08 16.86
C THR A 36 -13.18 19.03 16.27
N ALA A 37 -14.00 20.04 16.57
CA ALA A 37 -15.34 20.13 15.99
C ALA A 37 -15.31 20.27 14.45
N GLU A 38 -14.26 20.88 13.91
CA GLU A 38 -14.10 21.14 12.48
C GLU A 38 -13.58 19.90 11.71
N ASN A 39 -12.69 19.10 12.35
CA ASN A 39 -12.03 17.98 11.66
C ASN A 39 -12.74 16.62 11.86
N PHE A 40 -13.66 16.51 12.83
CA PHE A 40 -14.34 15.23 13.09
C PHE A 40 -15.47 14.99 12.09
N THR A 41 -15.10 14.75 10.85
CA THR A 41 -16.02 14.45 9.74
C THR A 41 -15.82 13.02 9.23
N PRO A 42 -16.84 12.38 8.63
CA PRO A 42 -16.68 11.04 8.08
C PRO A 42 -15.55 10.93 7.05
N SER A 43 -15.38 11.95 6.22
CA SER A 43 -14.32 11.99 5.20
C SER A 43 -12.93 12.09 5.81
N ALA A 44 -12.75 12.96 6.82
CA ALA A 44 -11.49 13.10 7.55
C ALA A 44 -11.14 11.81 8.30
N LEU A 45 -12.12 11.20 8.97
CA LEU A 45 -11.92 9.94 9.69
C LEU A 45 -11.45 8.83 8.75
N ILE A 46 -12.14 8.62 7.61
CA ILE A 46 -11.75 7.59 6.64
C ILE A 46 -10.34 7.88 6.07
N TYR A 47 -10.05 9.13 5.73
CA TYR A 47 -8.72 9.51 5.24
C TYR A 47 -7.64 9.22 6.28
N SER A 48 -7.87 9.59 7.54
CA SER A 48 -6.91 9.36 8.63
C SER A 48 -6.72 7.87 8.97
N VAL A 49 -7.76 7.04 8.86
CA VAL A 49 -7.62 5.58 8.95
C VAL A 49 -6.69 5.05 7.86
N LEU A 50 -6.88 5.48 6.60
CA LEU A 50 -5.99 5.06 5.51
C LEU A 50 -4.54 5.56 5.72
N CYS A 51 -4.38 6.76 6.28
CA CYS A 51 -3.06 7.26 6.67
C CYS A 51 -2.42 6.42 7.77
N GLY A 52 -3.18 6.06 8.82
CA GLY A 52 -2.70 5.21 9.91
C GLY A 52 -2.26 3.83 9.44
N MET A 53 -3.03 3.20 8.53
CA MET A 53 -2.61 1.94 7.90
C MET A 53 -1.29 2.07 7.14
N ALA A 54 -1.10 3.19 6.44
CA ALA A 54 0.13 3.43 5.70
C ALA A 54 1.31 3.74 6.64
N ASP A 55 1.07 4.42 7.76
CA ASP A 55 2.09 4.69 8.77
C ASP A 55 2.59 3.41 9.43
N GLU A 56 1.68 2.51 9.81
CA GLU A 56 2.04 1.22 10.39
C GLU A 56 2.96 0.40 9.47
N LEU A 57 2.62 0.33 8.17
CA LEU A 57 3.46 -0.37 7.20
C LEU A 57 4.79 0.36 6.94
N LEU A 58 4.80 1.70 6.97
CA LEU A 58 6.03 2.48 6.83
C LEU A 58 6.97 2.28 8.01
N ASP A 59 6.43 2.20 9.23
CA ASP A 59 7.21 1.92 10.42
C ASP A 59 7.88 0.54 10.35
N MET A 60 7.13 -0.49 9.95
CA MET A 60 7.69 -1.82 9.72
C MET A 60 8.76 -1.81 8.63
N TYR A 61 8.52 -1.10 7.54
CA TYR A 61 9.49 -0.95 6.45
C TYR A 61 10.79 -0.28 6.93
N ASN A 62 10.69 0.80 7.71
CA ASN A 62 11.84 1.51 8.24
C ASN A 62 12.67 0.64 9.20
N GLN A 63 12.02 -0.21 10.00
CA GLN A 63 12.68 -1.16 10.90
C GLN A 63 13.49 -2.23 10.14
N MET A 64 13.12 -2.56 8.90
CA MET A 64 13.87 -3.52 8.08
C MET A 64 15.24 -2.98 7.62
N GLY A 65 15.49 -1.68 7.66
CA GLY A 65 16.76 -1.06 7.27
C GLY A 65 17.14 -1.23 5.78
N ILE A 66 16.18 -1.62 4.94
CA ILE A 66 16.41 -1.90 3.51
C ILE A 66 16.29 -0.62 2.69
N ARG A 67 17.20 -0.45 1.70
CA ARG A 67 17.08 0.65 0.73
C ARG A 67 16.00 0.33 -0.32
N LYS A 68 15.18 1.31 -0.66
CA LYS A 68 14.15 1.21 -1.70
C LYS A 68 14.76 1.03 -3.07
N SER A 69 14.52 -0.10 -3.72
CA SER A 69 14.76 -0.27 -5.15
C SER A 69 13.47 -0.11 -5.98
N GLY A 70 12.33 -0.23 -5.32
CA GLY A 70 11.00 -0.08 -5.89
C GLY A 70 9.94 -0.55 -4.91
N VAL A 71 8.70 -0.14 -5.14
CA VAL A 71 7.54 -0.53 -4.34
C VAL A 71 6.54 -1.23 -5.24
N VAL A 72 6.12 -2.42 -4.85
CA VAL A 72 5.07 -3.18 -5.53
C VAL A 72 3.89 -3.31 -4.58
N GLY A 73 2.74 -2.84 -5.02
CA GLY A 73 1.49 -2.98 -4.28
C GLY A 73 0.65 -4.11 -4.87
N SER A 74 0.24 -5.06 -4.03
CA SER A 74 -0.58 -6.19 -4.45
C SER A 74 -1.82 -6.33 -3.56
N GLY A 75 -2.75 -7.15 -4.01
CA GLY A 75 -4.00 -7.43 -3.31
C GLY A 75 -5.13 -6.43 -3.59
N ASN A 76 -6.35 -6.88 -3.27
CA ASN A 76 -7.58 -6.15 -3.59
C ASN A 76 -7.70 -4.79 -2.91
N GLY A 77 -7.13 -4.61 -1.72
CA GLY A 77 -7.12 -3.33 -1.00
C GLY A 77 -6.40 -2.24 -1.79
N ILE A 78 -5.25 -2.56 -2.36
CA ILE A 78 -4.46 -1.65 -3.19
C ILE A 78 -5.14 -1.44 -4.56
N ARG A 79 -5.54 -2.51 -5.24
CA ARG A 79 -6.14 -2.43 -6.58
C ARG A 79 -7.42 -1.60 -6.61
N LYS A 80 -8.28 -1.76 -5.60
CA LYS A 80 -9.60 -1.13 -5.55
C LYS A 80 -9.60 0.24 -4.89
N ASN A 81 -8.52 0.63 -4.21
CA ASN A 81 -8.45 1.87 -3.46
C ASN A 81 -7.31 2.78 -3.93
N LYS A 82 -7.59 3.57 -4.96
CA LYS A 82 -6.63 4.56 -5.51
C LYS A 82 -6.20 5.63 -4.50
N ALA A 83 -7.04 5.94 -3.51
CA ALA A 83 -6.68 6.89 -2.46
C ALA A 83 -5.58 6.30 -1.57
N LEU A 84 -5.70 5.03 -1.20
CA LEU A 84 -4.68 4.33 -0.42
C LEU A 84 -3.33 4.26 -1.17
N VAL A 85 -3.36 3.96 -2.48
CA VAL A 85 -2.15 3.98 -3.32
C VAL A 85 -1.46 5.34 -3.27
N LYS A 86 -2.21 6.45 -3.44
CA LYS A 86 -1.65 7.81 -3.38
C LYS A 86 -1.04 8.13 -2.01
N ILE A 87 -1.69 7.69 -0.93
CA ILE A 87 -1.17 7.89 0.44
C ILE A 87 0.16 7.13 0.60
N PHE A 88 0.23 5.88 0.17
CA PHE A 88 1.47 5.10 0.20
C PHE A 88 2.58 5.75 -0.62
N GLU A 89 2.29 6.15 -1.86
CA GLU A 89 3.25 6.82 -2.73
C GLU A 89 3.80 8.09 -2.08
N LYS A 90 2.91 8.92 -1.49
CA LYS A 90 3.29 10.17 -0.79
C LYS A 90 4.21 9.86 0.41
N LYS A 91 3.84 8.89 1.25
CA LYS A 91 4.57 8.56 2.47
C LYS A 91 5.90 7.83 2.19
N LEU A 92 5.91 6.95 1.20
CA LEU A 92 7.12 6.21 0.80
C LEU A 92 8.07 7.05 -0.07
N GLY A 93 7.59 8.16 -0.66
CA GLY A 93 8.36 8.95 -1.61
C GLY A 93 8.73 8.16 -2.87
N ALA A 94 7.91 7.18 -3.28
CA ALA A 94 8.17 6.31 -4.41
C ALA A 94 6.86 5.93 -5.11
N LYS A 95 6.91 5.76 -6.43
CA LYS A 95 5.78 5.26 -7.20
C LYS A 95 5.56 3.77 -6.95
N MET A 96 4.30 3.38 -6.82
CA MET A 96 3.90 2.00 -6.60
C MET A 96 3.58 1.32 -7.93
N LYS A 97 4.24 0.20 -8.20
CA LYS A 97 3.92 -0.66 -9.34
C LYS A 97 2.82 -1.63 -8.94
N ILE A 98 1.77 -1.73 -9.74
CA ILE A 98 0.65 -2.66 -9.51
C ILE A 98 0.76 -3.79 -10.52
N PRO A 99 0.88 -5.07 -10.12
CA PRO A 99 0.90 -6.19 -11.05
C PRO A 99 -0.42 -6.28 -11.83
N ARG A 100 -0.38 -6.66 -13.10
CA ARG A 100 -1.60 -6.90 -13.90
C ARG A 100 -2.34 -8.17 -13.49
N HIS A 101 -1.63 -9.11 -12.89
CA HIS A 101 -2.21 -10.36 -12.42
C HIS A 101 -3.08 -10.11 -11.18
N VAL A 102 -4.34 -10.53 -11.25
CA VAL A 102 -5.31 -10.29 -10.16
C VAL A 102 -5.06 -11.24 -9.00
N GLU A 103 -4.67 -12.49 -9.29
CA GLU A 103 -4.43 -13.54 -8.31
C GLU A 103 -2.92 -13.81 -8.19
N GLU A 104 -2.21 -12.94 -7.48
CA GLU A 104 -0.75 -12.98 -7.36
C GLU A 104 -0.25 -14.30 -6.78
N ALA A 105 -0.96 -14.86 -5.79
CA ALA A 105 -0.60 -16.14 -5.18
C ALA A 105 -0.67 -17.30 -6.19
N ALA A 106 -1.72 -17.33 -7.02
CA ALA A 106 -1.86 -18.34 -8.07
C ALA A 106 -0.78 -18.22 -9.14
N VAL A 107 -0.43 -16.99 -9.53
CA VAL A 107 0.67 -16.72 -10.47
C VAL A 107 2.01 -17.18 -9.88
N GLY A 108 2.27 -16.90 -8.60
CA GLY A 108 3.45 -17.38 -7.90
C GLY A 108 3.54 -18.89 -7.90
N ALA A 109 2.46 -19.60 -7.57
CA ALA A 109 2.41 -21.06 -7.61
C ALA A 109 2.65 -21.60 -9.03
N ALA A 110 2.05 -20.96 -10.05
CA ALA A 110 2.26 -21.34 -11.45
C ALA A 110 3.73 -21.16 -11.89
N MET A 111 4.42 -20.13 -11.41
CA MET A 111 5.84 -19.92 -11.69
C MET A 111 6.69 -21.07 -11.14
N PHE A 112 6.44 -21.54 -9.91
CA PHE A 112 7.11 -22.72 -9.37
C PHE A 112 6.81 -23.98 -10.20
N GLY A 113 5.56 -24.17 -10.62
CA GLY A 113 5.19 -25.26 -11.52
C GLY A 113 5.93 -25.22 -12.86
N MET A 114 6.07 -24.02 -13.45
CA MET A 114 6.82 -23.84 -14.70
C MET A 114 8.31 -24.12 -14.56
N VAL A 115 8.91 -23.82 -13.42
CA VAL A 115 10.30 -24.21 -13.12
C VAL A 115 10.40 -25.71 -12.95
N ALA A 116 9.48 -26.34 -12.20
CA ALA A 116 9.49 -27.78 -11.97
C ALA A 116 9.36 -28.59 -13.26
N CYS A 117 8.58 -28.14 -14.24
CA CYS A 117 8.48 -28.79 -15.55
C CYS A 117 9.55 -28.34 -16.58
N GLY A 118 10.56 -27.59 -16.15
CA GLY A 118 11.72 -27.24 -16.98
C GLY A 118 11.46 -26.09 -17.98
N LYS A 119 10.33 -25.38 -17.90
CA LYS A 119 10.03 -24.26 -18.79
C LYS A 119 10.91 -23.04 -18.51
N PHE A 120 11.31 -22.85 -17.26
CA PHE A 120 12.27 -21.84 -16.80
C PHE A 120 13.36 -22.52 -15.98
N LYS A 121 14.56 -21.94 -15.98
CA LYS A 121 15.71 -22.47 -15.22
C LYS A 121 15.51 -22.35 -13.71
N ASN A 122 14.94 -21.24 -13.27
CA ASN A 122 14.75 -20.86 -11.86
C ASN A 122 13.59 -19.88 -11.75
N VAL A 123 13.24 -19.50 -10.52
CA VAL A 123 12.14 -18.57 -10.23
C VAL A 123 12.46 -17.17 -10.73
N GLU A 124 13.70 -16.73 -10.66
CA GLU A 124 14.15 -15.42 -11.15
C GLU A 124 13.91 -15.30 -12.66
N ASP A 125 14.13 -16.36 -13.42
CA ASP A 125 13.85 -16.41 -14.85
C ASP A 125 12.33 -16.40 -15.13
N ALA A 126 11.56 -17.10 -14.32
CA ALA A 126 10.09 -17.11 -14.39
C ALA A 126 9.46 -15.74 -14.06
N GLN A 127 10.09 -14.89 -13.24
CA GLN A 127 9.60 -13.54 -12.91
C GLN A 127 9.41 -12.66 -14.14
N ARG A 128 10.02 -12.98 -15.28
CA ARG A 128 9.86 -12.22 -16.54
C ARG A 128 8.41 -12.21 -17.08
N ILE A 129 7.57 -13.13 -16.63
CA ILE A 129 6.15 -13.14 -17.00
C ILE A 129 5.32 -12.11 -16.23
N ILE A 130 5.87 -11.54 -15.14
CA ILE A 130 5.18 -10.54 -14.34
C ILE A 130 5.14 -9.23 -15.13
N SER A 131 3.93 -8.76 -15.42
CA SER A 131 3.71 -7.45 -16.02
C SER A 131 3.01 -6.53 -15.03
N TYR A 132 3.28 -5.23 -15.15
CA TYR A 132 2.72 -4.20 -14.29
C TYR A 132 1.76 -3.30 -15.07
N GLU A 133 0.79 -2.72 -14.40
CA GLU A 133 -0.02 -1.65 -14.96
C GLU A 133 0.89 -0.46 -15.30
N GLN A 134 0.69 0.14 -16.48
CA GLN A 134 1.34 1.40 -16.79
C GLN A 134 0.70 2.48 -15.90
N THR A 135 1.47 2.98 -14.98
CA THR A 135 1.08 4.17 -14.23
C THR A 135 1.35 5.37 -15.15
N ASP A 136 0.38 5.70 -16.01
CA ASP A 136 0.40 6.95 -16.76
C ASP A 136 0.31 8.10 -15.75
N LEU A 137 1.45 8.66 -15.43
CA LEU A 137 1.60 10.04 -14.95
C LEU A 137 3.10 10.36 -14.77
N TYR A 138 3.82 10.39 -15.91
CA TYR A 138 5.01 11.22 -15.97
C TYR A 138 4.57 12.69 -16.03
N VAL A 139 4.22 13.27 -14.91
CA VAL A 139 4.37 14.71 -14.75
C VAL A 139 5.86 14.95 -14.58
N LYS A 140 6.52 15.40 -15.65
CA LYS A 140 7.86 15.95 -15.58
C LYS A 140 7.82 17.12 -14.60
N CYS A 141 8.27 16.92 -13.36
CA CYS A 141 8.77 18.02 -12.56
C CYS A 141 10.06 18.50 -13.22
N LYS A 142 9.97 19.57 -14.03
CA LYS A 142 11.12 20.41 -14.32
C LYS A 142 11.40 21.23 -13.09
N TYR A 143 12.66 21.21 -12.66
CA TYR A 143 13.28 22.08 -11.66
C TYR A 143 13.10 23.54 -12.01
#